data_d0e0fdcbcb4adcbb84216cabdd0f0195
#
_entry.id   d0e0fdcbcb4adcbb84216cabdd0f0195
#
_cell.length_a   1.000
_cell.length_b   1.000
_cell.length_c   1.000
_cell.angle_alpha   90.00
_cell.angle_beta   90.00
_cell.angle_gamma   90.00
#
_symmetry.space_group_name_H-M   'P 1'
#
loop_
_entity.id
_entity.type
_entity.pdbx_description
1 polymer ?
#
loop_
_entity_poly.entity_id
_entity_poly.type
_entity_poly.pdbx_seq_one_letter_code
_entity_poly.pdbx_strand_id
1 'polypeptide(L)'
;GMNVGSLSIEDGTIGSINALTHAVNDAFSDAAENDLSILYLCTHGVLSSSDDGQVYLLLGDGKTEAPLNAKDLQTMLSAIQGEKLLIIDACYSGALIGRGVFSKNLLPGARNDISAVSTPFLADSSIHVLTSASGFESSWYYDSKGLSTGAVSYFASALSSGLGLYGMPEADVNNNGEVTLDELYRYLSAAVPSSSVQLLSSRANSLTLPVAADGMLFRALSGFTYGSRLLSADDPTLDFSYTVTQPTAVQYRVVSFANGSWNWSGATTFLDEGDNGDGLLQPGRKTRELTLDGVVSGDSGYVMLQVFAVTGNELLLCSERLIAIHPEWVEPQVALHAESDTFDASRLTELSIAAYLNTPAEITVSVFNAEGELVRRLASSQMTRPTPENITRLYWDGRGDDGAYVPAGRYTLALETLMNGERQKATAEITVL
;
A
#
# COMPACT_ATOMS: atom_id res chain seq x y z
N GLY A 1 -11.64 -4.10 -24.70
CA GLY A 1 -11.66 -4.62 -23.32
C GLY A 1 -10.92 -5.95 -23.26
N MET A 2 -10.27 -6.23 -22.15
CA MET A 2 -9.64 -7.53 -21.94
C MET A 2 -10.70 -8.62 -21.83
N ASN A 3 -10.42 -9.79 -22.39
CA ASN A 3 -11.25 -10.96 -22.18
C ASN A 3 -10.66 -11.77 -21.02
N VAL A 4 -11.49 -12.17 -20.06
CA VAL A 4 -11.07 -13.12 -19.02
C VAL A 4 -11.06 -14.51 -19.64
N GLY A 5 -9.89 -15.10 -19.82
CA GLY A 5 -9.72 -16.41 -20.42
C GLY A 5 -10.14 -17.54 -19.49
N SER A 6 -9.61 -17.54 -18.28
CA SER A 6 -9.90 -18.56 -17.25
C SER A 6 -9.80 -17.97 -15.85
N LEU A 7 -10.52 -18.55 -14.90
CA LEU A 7 -10.45 -18.25 -13.46
C LEU A 7 -10.41 -19.55 -12.68
N SER A 8 -9.43 -19.72 -11.83
CA SER A 8 -9.34 -20.82 -10.85
C SER A 8 -9.27 -20.26 -9.44
N ILE A 9 -10.02 -20.83 -8.51
CA ILE A 9 -10.04 -20.44 -7.10
C ILE A 9 -9.75 -21.69 -6.27
N GLU A 10 -8.65 -21.64 -5.49
CA GLU A 10 -8.27 -22.68 -4.54
C GLU A 10 -8.34 -22.12 -3.11
N ASP A 11 -9.28 -22.61 -2.32
CA ASP A 11 -9.54 -22.14 -0.96
C ASP A 11 -9.17 -23.23 0.06
N GLY A 12 -8.06 -23.01 0.79
CA GLY A 12 -7.61 -23.88 1.89
C GLY A 12 -7.23 -25.30 1.48
N THR A 13 -6.93 -25.53 0.19
CA THR A 13 -6.61 -26.86 -0.36
C THR A 13 -5.16 -27.05 -0.73
N ILE A 14 -4.36 -25.97 -0.73
CA ILE A 14 -2.97 -25.98 -1.17
C ILE A 14 -2.04 -26.17 0.03
N GLY A 15 -1.68 -27.41 0.32
CA GLY A 15 -0.79 -27.78 1.45
C GLY A 15 0.67 -28.03 1.07
N SER A 16 1.07 -27.81 -0.18
CA SER A 16 2.46 -28.01 -0.63
C SER A 16 2.83 -27.19 -1.84
N ILE A 17 4.14 -26.94 -2.04
CA ILE A 17 4.68 -26.24 -3.21
C ILE A 17 4.31 -26.99 -4.50
N ASN A 18 4.36 -28.31 -4.50
CA ASN A 18 3.99 -29.11 -5.67
C ASN A 18 2.51 -28.94 -6.03
N ALA A 19 1.60 -28.92 -5.03
CA ALA A 19 0.18 -28.68 -5.28
C ALA A 19 -0.05 -27.30 -5.88
N LEU A 20 0.60 -26.24 -5.34
CA LEU A 20 0.54 -24.90 -5.89
C LEU A 20 1.08 -24.87 -7.34
N THR A 21 2.23 -25.49 -7.59
CA THR A 21 2.83 -25.56 -8.93
C THR A 21 1.88 -26.20 -9.94
N HIS A 22 1.20 -27.28 -9.57
CA HIS A 22 0.19 -27.91 -10.42
C HIS A 22 -0.99 -26.99 -10.69
N ALA A 23 -1.56 -26.38 -9.65
CA ALA A 23 -2.69 -25.47 -9.78
C ALA A 23 -2.34 -24.28 -10.69
N VAL A 24 -1.14 -23.69 -10.52
CA VAL A 24 -0.66 -22.57 -11.35
C VAL A 24 -0.46 -23.01 -12.81
N ASN A 25 0.17 -24.15 -13.05
CA ASN A 25 0.38 -24.68 -14.39
C ASN A 25 -0.96 -24.99 -15.10
N ASP A 26 -1.91 -25.57 -14.38
CA ASP A 26 -3.23 -25.88 -14.93
C ASP A 26 -4.01 -24.59 -15.26
N ALA A 27 -4.00 -23.60 -14.35
CA ALA A 27 -4.72 -22.35 -14.50
C ALA A 27 -4.19 -21.50 -15.67
N PHE A 28 -2.88 -21.57 -15.96
CA PHE A 28 -2.22 -20.75 -16.97
C PHE A 28 -1.68 -21.56 -18.15
N SER A 29 -2.19 -22.80 -18.34
CA SER A 29 -1.74 -23.70 -19.41
C SER A 29 -1.92 -23.11 -20.81
N ASP A 30 -2.93 -22.27 -21.01
CA ASP A 30 -3.28 -21.64 -22.29
C ASP A 30 -2.72 -20.22 -22.44
N ALA A 31 -1.90 -19.74 -21.48
CA ALA A 31 -1.34 -18.39 -21.52
C ALA A 31 -0.41 -18.21 -22.74
N ALA A 32 -0.59 -17.12 -23.47
CA ALA A 32 0.18 -16.74 -24.64
C ALA A 32 1.07 -15.52 -24.37
N GLU A 33 1.97 -15.22 -25.31
CA GLU A 33 2.97 -14.13 -25.20
C GLU A 33 2.37 -12.74 -24.88
N ASN A 34 1.15 -12.47 -25.34
CA ASN A 34 0.48 -11.18 -25.14
C ASN A 34 -0.56 -11.19 -24.01
N ASP A 35 -0.62 -12.26 -23.23
CA ASP A 35 -1.56 -12.38 -22.12
C ASP A 35 -0.98 -11.83 -20.82
N LEU A 36 -1.87 -11.43 -19.93
CA LEU A 36 -1.57 -11.11 -18.54
C LEU A 36 -2.13 -12.21 -17.63
N SER A 37 -1.25 -12.94 -16.99
CA SER A 37 -1.58 -13.94 -15.97
C SER A 37 -1.53 -13.30 -14.57
N ILE A 38 -2.63 -13.35 -13.83
CA ILE A 38 -2.71 -12.76 -12.48
C ILE A 38 -2.82 -13.89 -11.45
N LEU A 39 -1.84 -13.96 -10.55
CA LEU A 39 -1.85 -14.86 -9.39
C LEU A 39 -2.04 -14.03 -8.11
N TYR A 40 -3.14 -14.25 -7.41
CA TYR A 40 -3.42 -13.65 -6.10
C TYR A 40 -3.25 -14.70 -5.00
N LEU A 41 -2.34 -14.42 -4.06
CA LEU A 41 -2.07 -15.27 -2.90
C LEU A 41 -2.44 -14.53 -1.61
N CYS A 42 -3.43 -15.04 -0.88
CA CYS A 42 -3.80 -14.57 0.44
C CYS A 42 -3.48 -15.67 1.46
N THR A 43 -2.50 -15.42 2.32
CA THR A 43 -2.02 -16.41 3.30
C THR A 43 -1.21 -15.76 4.41
N HIS A 44 -0.73 -16.57 5.37
CA HIS A 44 0.18 -16.09 6.40
C HIS A 44 1.59 -15.86 5.83
N GLY A 45 2.16 -14.69 6.16
CA GLY A 45 3.58 -14.42 5.99
C GLY A 45 4.30 -14.57 7.33
N VAL A 46 5.44 -15.26 7.36
CA VAL A 46 6.22 -15.49 8.56
C VAL A 46 7.68 -15.11 8.35
N LEU A 47 8.27 -14.48 9.36
CA LEU A 47 9.70 -14.21 9.38
C LEU A 47 10.46 -15.47 9.74
N SER A 48 11.57 -15.72 9.07
CA SER A 48 12.52 -16.77 9.46
C SER A 48 12.98 -16.57 10.89
N SER A 49 13.16 -17.66 11.61
CA SER A 49 13.76 -17.63 12.95
C SER A 49 15.28 -17.34 12.93
N SER A 50 15.91 -17.42 11.76
CA SER A 50 17.28 -16.99 11.52
C SER A 50 17.31 -15.47 11.29
N ASP A 51 18.34 -14.80 11.80
CA ASP A 51 18.54 -13.32 11.69
C ASP A 51 18.81 -12.86 10.23
N ASP A 52 18.43 -13.66 9.22
CA ASP A 52 18.66 -13.42 7.80
C ASP A 52 17.57 -12.57 7.12
N GLY A 53 16.51 -12.21 7.85
CA GLY A 53 15.41 -11.38 7.34
C GLY A 53 14.56 -12.06 6.25
N GLN A 54 14.69 -13.37 6.06
CA GLN A 54 13.90 -14.08 5.08
C GLN A 54 12.43 -14.21 5.53
N VAL A 55 11.53 -14.10 4.55
CA VAL A 55 10.09 -14.28 4.73
C VAL A 55 9.64 -15.49 3.92
N TYR A 56 8.73 -16.24 4.51
CA TYR A 56 8.04 -17.35 3.86
C TYR A 56 6.53 -17.09 3.90
N LEU A 57 5.87 -17.46 2.81
CA LEU A 57 4.41 -17.61 2.80
C LEU A 57 4.10 -19.05 3.26
N LEU A 58 3.06 -19.20 4.07
CA LEU A 58 2.65 -20.53 4.54
C LEU A 58 1.52 -21.07 3.65
N LEU A 59 1.82 -22.11 2.90
CA LEU A 59 0.78 -22.91 2.26
C LEU A 59 0.18 -23.87 3.28
N GLY A 60 -1.14 -24.02 3.30
CA GLY A 60 -1.80 -24.88 4.27
C GLY A 60 -3.11 -25.46 3.75
N ASP A 61 -3.36 -26.75 4.03
CA ASP A 61 -4.59 -27.46 3.73
C ASP A 61 -5.38 -27.84 5.00
N GLY A 62 -5.00 -27.23 6.13
CA GLY A 62 -5.56 -27.57 7.45
C GLY A 62 -4.98 -28.83 8.08
N LYS A 63 -4.08 -29.54 7.40
CA LYS A 63 -3.39 -30.75 7.89
C LYS A 63 -1.87 -30.64 7.77
N THR A 64 -1.41 -30.03 6.70
CA THR A 64 0.00 -29.81 6.39
C THR A 64 0.25 -28.35 6.14
N GLU A 65 1.45 -27.89 6.47
CA GLU A 65 1.95 -26.54 6.17
C GLU A 65 3.28 -26.68 5.44
N ALA A 66 3.48 -25.83 4.43
CA ALA A 66 4.74 -25.78 3.68
C ALA A 66 5.17 -24.32 3.49
N PRO A 67 6.44 -23.98 3.83
CA PRO A 67 6.97 -22.66 3.57
C PRO A 67 7.26 -22.47 2.07
N LEU A 68 6.77 -21.39 1.52
CA LEU A 68 6.96 -20.97 0.13
C LEU A 68 7.83 -19.72 0.11
N ASN A 69 8.91 -19.73 -0.61
CA ASN A 69 9.82 -18.59 -0.73
C ASN A 69 9.74 -17.87 -2.08
N ALA A 70 10.40 -16.73 -2.19
CA ALA A 70 10.41 -15.90 -3.40
C ALA A 70 11.00 -16.64 -4.63
N LYS A 71 11.98 -17.51 -4.43
CA LYS A 71 12.61 -18.27 -5.53
C LYS A 71 11.67 -19.34 -6.08
N ASP A 72 10.90 -20.00 -5.23
CA ASP A 72 9.89 -20.97 -5.66
C ASP A 72 8.83 -20.29 -6.50
N LEU A 73 8.32 -19.13 -6.04
CA LEU A 73 7.36 -18.30 -6.78
C LEU A 73 7.92 -17.83 -8.14
N GLN A 74 9.13 -17.31 -8.14
CA GLN A 74 9.79 -16.89 -9.39
C GLN A 74 9.94 -18.07 -10.36
N THR A 75 10.32 -19.24 -9.89
CA THR A 75 10.47 -20.43 -10.73
C THR A 75 9.14 -20.85 -11.36
N MET A 76 8.04 -20.84 -10.59
CA MET A 76 6.70 -21.13 -11.10
C MET A 76 6.25 -20.11 -12.15
N LEU A 77 6.39 -18.81 -11.85
CA LEU A 77 5.93 -17.74 -12.73
C LEU A 77 6.76 -17.64 -14.02
N SER A 78 8.06 -17.89 -13.98
CA SER A 78 8.91 -17.86 -15.19
C SER A 78 8.58 -18.98 -16.20
N ALA A 79 7.82 -19.99 -15.80
CA ALA A 79 7.34 -21.03 -16.70
C ALA A 79 6.10 -20.62 -17.51
N ILE A 80 5.41 -19.54 -17.13
CA ILE A 80 4.21 -19.01 -17.76
C ILE A 80 4.61 -18.03 -18.86
N GLN A 81 3.94 -18.08 -20.01
CA GLN A 81 4.15 -17.11 -21.10
C GLN A 81 3.49 -15.76 -20.81
N GLY A 82 3.93 -14.72 -21.49
CA GLY A 82 3.38 -13.37 -21.38
C GLY A 82 3.77 -12.63 -20.11
N GLU A 83 2.97 -11.62 -19.74
CA GLU A 83 3.17 -10.82 -18.52
C GLU A 83 2.53 -11.52 -17.31
N LYS A 84 3.16 -11.42 -16.16
CA LYS A 84 2.68 -12.02 -14.91
C LYS A 84 2.57 -10.96 -13.83
N LEU A 85 1.40 -10.88 -13.19
CA LEU A 85 1.18 -10.09 -11.99
C LEU A 85 0.97 -11.01 -10.80
N LEU A 86 1.90 -11.01 -9.87
CA LEU A 86 1.78 -11.66 -8.59
C LEU A 86 1.30 -10.65 -7.54
N ILE A 87 0.15 -10.92 -6.95
CA ILE A 87 -0.40 -10.13 -5.85
C ILE A 87 -0.31 -10.96 -4.58
N ILE A 88 0.36 -10.43 -3.55
CA ILE A 88 0.58 -11.12 -2.28
C ILE A 88 -0.07 -10.34 -1.15
N ASP A 89 -1.11 -10.93 -0.56
CA ASP A 89 -1.78 -10.41 0.61
C ASP A 89 -1.38 -11.22 1.85
N ALA A 90 -0.29 -10.78 2.47
CA ALA A 90 0.32 -11.46 3.61
C ALA A 90 1.16 -10.51 4.46
N CYS A 91 1.33 -10.82 5.73
CA CYS A 91 2.29 -10.15 6.60
C CYS A 91 3.71 -10.24 6.01
N TYR A 92 4.49 -9.18 6.17
CA TYR A 92 5.90 -9.11 5.74
C TYR A 92 6.14 -9.35 4.24
N SER A 93 5.10 -9.31 3.42
CA SER A 93 5.16 -9.69 2.00
C SER A 93 6.13 -8.86 1.16
N GLY A 94 6.38 -7.61 1.53
CA GLY A 94 7.36 -6.74 0.87
C GLY A 94 8.81 -7.26 0.95
N ALA A 95 9.15 -8.06 1.96
CA ALA A 95 10.47 -8.66 2.05
C ALA A 95 10.77 -9.66 0.91
N LEU A 96 9.73 -10.30 0.34
CA LEU A 96 9.87 -11.19 -0.81
C LEU A 96 10.39 -10.47 -2.07
N ILE A 97 10.20 -9.15 -2.13
CA ILE A 97 10.69 -8.29 -3.21
C ILE A 97 11.78 -7.31 -2.74
N GLY A 98 12.42 -7.61 -1.61
CA GLY A 98 13.50 -6.79 -1.07
C GLY A 98 13.07 -5.43 -0.50
N ARG A 99 11.77 -5.25 -0.19
CA ARG A 99 11.20 -3.99 0.29
C ARG A 99 10.96 -4.00 1.79
N GLY A 100 11.46 -2.98 2.49
CA GLY A 100 11.25 -2.81 3.92
C GLY A 100 12.09 -3.77 4.79
N VAL A 101 13.18 -4.34 4.28
CA VAL A 101 14.13 -5.10 5.11
C VAL A 101 15.03 -4.09 5.81
N PHE A 102 14.95 -4.00 7.13
CA PHE A 102 15.80 -3.11 7.92
C PHE A 102 17.10 -3.80 8.32
N SER A 103 18.22 -3.15 8.09
CA SER A 103 19.37 -3.35 8.99
C SER A 103 19.12 -2.54 10.26
N LYS A 104 19.37 -3.11 11.43
CA LYS A 104 19.12 -2.53 12.76
C LYS A 104 19.86 -1.19 13.07
N ASN A 105 20.52 -0.57 12.10
CA ASN A 105 21.45 0.54 12.30
C ASN A 105 21.12 1.80 11.50
N LEU A 106 19.87 2.00 11.07
CA LEU A 106 19.46 3.20 10.32
C LEU A 106 19.15 4.39 11.22
N LEU A 107 20.16 4.87 11.95
CA LEU A 107 20.12 6.20 12.52
C LEU A 107 20.57 7.22 11.48
N PRO A 108 20.02 8.46 11.46
CA PRO A 108 20.50 9.53 10.61
C PRO A 108 22.02 9.71 10.78
N GLY A 109 22.80 9.55 9.71
CA GLY A 109 24.25 9.66 9.71
C GLY A 109 25.03 8.35 9.80
N ALA A 110 24.40 7.19 10.01
CA ALA A 110 25.05 5.90 9.87
C ALA A 110 25.03 5.49 8.39
N ARG A 111 26.17 5.38 7.75
CA ARG A 111 26.31 4.67 6.47
C ARG A 111 26.09 3.18 6.75
N ASN A 112 24.95 2.68 6.36
CA ASN A 112 24.69 1.25 6.41
C ASN A 112 24.63 0.77 4.99
N ASP A 113 25.54 -0.14 4.67
CA ASP A 113 25.44 -1.01 3.51
C ASP A 113 24.19 -1.87 3.66
N ILE A 114 23.04 -1.33 3.27
CA ILE A 114 21.94 -2.17 2.85
C ILE A 114 22.41 -2.67 1.50
N SER A 115 23.11 -3.80 1.50
CA SER A 115 23.36 -4.50 0.25
C SER A 115 22.01 -4.65 -0.42
N ALA A 116 21.87 -4.15 -1.64
CA ALA A 116 20.69 -4.33 -2.46
C ALA A 116 20.30 -5.80 -2.34
N VAL A 117 19.19 -6.09 -1.65
CA VAL A 117 18.75 -7.48 -1.50
C VAL A 117 18.38 -7.92 -2.90
N SER A 118 19.22 -8.78 -3.47
CA SER A 118 19.00 -9.32 -4.81
C SER A 118 17.71 -10.10 -4.77
N THR A 119 16.63 -9.49 -5.25
CA THR A 119 15.37 -10.20 -5.39
C THR A 119 15.39 -11.03 -6.66
N PRO A 120 14.96 -12.31 -6.61
CA PRO A 120 14.91 -13.15 -7.79
C PRO A 120 13.99 -12.62 -8.88
N PHE A 121 12.96 -11.85 -8.53
CA PHE A 121 12.00 -11.25 -9.48
C PHE A 121 12.61 -10.18 -10.39
N LEU A 122 13.70 -9.55 -10.01
CA LEU A 122 14.40 -8.59 -10.87
C LEU A 122 15.07 -9.23 -12.10
N ALA A 123 15.27 -10.55 -12.07
CA ALA A 123 15.86 -11.29 -13.19
C ALA A 123 14.90 -11.48 -14.37
N ASP A 124 13.58 -11.28 -14.16
CA ASP A 124 12.54 -11.45 -15.17
C ASP A 124 11.64 -10.20 -15.22
N SER A 125 11.84 -9.36 -16.24
CA SER A 125 11.11 -8.11 -16.42
C SER A 125 9.62 -8.30 -16.76
N SER A 126 9.18 -9.53 -17.07
CA SER A 126 7.79 -9.88 -17.30
C SER A 126 7.04 -10.28 -16.04
N ILE A 127 7.71 -10.31 -14.86
CA ILE A 127 7.08 -10.57 -13.58
C ILE A 127 6.95 -9.28 -12.80
N HIS A 128 5.72 -8.93 -12.45
CA HIS A 128 5.36 -7.78 -11.65
C HIS A 128 4.83 -8.28 -10.32
N VAL A 129 5.20 -7.64 -9.19
CA VAL A 129 4.79 -8.08 -7.86
C VAL A 129 4.21 -6.92 -7.08
N LEU A 130 2.98 -7.09 -6.59
CA LEU A 130 2.28 -6.16 -5.72
C LEU A 130 2.06 -6.84 -4.37
N THR A 131 2.47 -6.21 -3.26
CA THR A 131 2.34 -6.78 -1.93
C THR A 131 1.53 -5.89 -1.00
N SER A 132 0.75 -6.49 -0.09
CA SER A 132 -0.13 -5.77 0.82
C SER A 132 0.59 -5.06 1.97
N ALA A 133 1.82 -5.45 2.28
CA ALA A 133 2.59 -4.92 3.40
C ALA A 133 4.07 -4.78 3.03
N SER A 134 4.81 -3.96 3.76
CA SER A 134 6.28 -3.94 3.70
C SER A 134 6.89 -5.15 4.42
N GLY A 135 8.21 -5.31 4.33
CA GLY A 135 8.90 -6.48 4.90
C GLY A 135 9.03 -6.49 6.43
N PHE A 136 8.57 -5.45 7.12
CA PHE A 136 8.68 -5.35 8.58
C PHE A 136 7.33 -5.24 9.30
N GLU A 137 6.22 -5.27 8.57
CA GLU A 137 4.89 -5.06 9.16
C GLU A 137 3.89 -6.14 8.75
N SER A 138 2.79 -6.18 9.49
CA SER A 138 1.68 -7.09 9.21
C SER A 138 0.73 -6.50 8.19
N SER A 139 0.14 -7.36 7.36
CA SER A 139 -1.12 -7.08 6.66
C SER A 139 -2.29 -7.36 7.61
N TRP A 140 -3.36 -6.57 7.50
CA TRP A 140 -4.46 -6.59 8.46
C TRP A 140 -5.79 -6.95 7.79
N TYR A 141 -6.68 -7.51 8.59
CA TYR A 141 -8.05 -7.81 8.20
C TYR A 141 -9.04 -7.34 9.27
N TYR A 142 -10.28 -7.16 8.91
CA TYR A 142 -11.36 -6.93 9.85
C TYR A 142 -12.32 -8.11 9.85
N ASP A 143 -12.85 -8.41 11.04
CA ASP A 143 -13.92 -9.41 11.20
C ASP A 143 -15.24 -8.72 10.90
N SER A 144 -15.87 -9.12 9.79
CA SER A 144 -17.23 -8.72 9.47
C SER A 144 -18.19 -9.78 10.03
N LYS A 145 -18.52 -9.68 11.30
CA LYS A 145 -19.45 -10.62 11.95
C LYS A 145 -20.70 -10.80 11.10
N GLY A 146 -20.95 -12.02 10.67
CA GLY A 146 -22.08 -12.39 9.85
C GLY A 146 -21.78 -12.78 8.41
N LEU A 147 -20.63 -12.45 7.86
CA LEU A 147 -20.20 -13.03 6.59
C LEU A 147 -19.81 -14.50 6.79
N SER A 148 -20.21 -15.35 5.87
CA SER A 148 -19.87 -16.78 5.88
C SER A 148 -18.36 -17.05 5.82
N THR A 149 -17.57 -16.05 5.44
CA THR A 149 -16.11 -16.08 5.31
C THR A 149 -15.37 -15.48 6.51
N GLY A 150 -16.07 -14.77 7.39
CA GLY A 150 -15.57 -14.29 8.69
C GLY A 150 -14.61 -13.09 8.63
N ALA A 151 -13.65 -13.05 7.74
CA ALA A 151 -12.61 -12.03 7.73
C ALA A 151 -12.40 -11.45 6.33
N VAL A 152 -12.18 -10.14 6.25
CA VAL A 152 -11.87 -9.43 4.99
C VAL A 152 -10.59 -8.65 5.17
N SER A 153 -9.62 -8.85 4.28
CA SER A 153 -8.39 -8.08 4.25
C SER A 153 -8.68 -6.62 3.86
N TYR A 154 -8.06 -5.67 4.54
CA TYR A 154 -8.12 -4.25 4.16
C TYR A 154 -7.57 -4.03 2.75
N PHE A 155 -6.47 -4.72 2.43
CA PHE A 155 -5.88 -4.66 1.10
C PHE A 155 -6.84 -5.20 0.02
N ALA A 156 -7.43 -6.37 0.22
CA ALA A 156 -8.40 -6.96 -0.72
C ALA A 156 -9.64 -6.07 -0.91
N SER A 157 -10.12 -5.44 0.17
CA SER A 157 -11.23 -4.49 0.10
C SER A 157 -10.88 -3.26 -0.76
N ALA A 158 -9.69 -2.69 -0.56
CA ALA A 158 -9.21 -1.56 -1.35
C ALA A 158 -8.93 -1.97 -2.80
N LEU A 159 -8.32 -3.13 -3.04
CA LEU A 159 -8.08 -3.68 -4.38
C LEU A 159 -9.39 -3.80 -5.17
N SER A 160 -10.43 -4.34 -4.55
CA SER A 160 -11.76 -4.47 -5.14
C SER A 160 -12.36 -3.13 -5.52
N SER A 161 -12.19 -2.11 -4.67
CA SER A 161 -12.67 -0.75 -4.96
C SER A 161 -11.88 -0.08 -6.07
N GLY A 162 -10.55 -0.22 -6.03
CA GLY A 162 -9.65 0.32 -7.04
C GLY A 162 -9.94 -0.20 -8.44
N LEU A 163 -10.34 -1.47 -8.55
CA LEU A 163 -10.66 -2.13 -9.83
C LEU A 163 -12.16 -2.07 -10.20
N GLY A 164 -12.98 -1.32 -9.48
CA GLY A 164 -14.35 -1.00 -9.88
C GLY A 164 -15.41 -2.02 -9.47
N LEU A 165 -15.16 -2.90 -8.49
CA LEU A 165 -16.16 -3.87 -8.03
C LEU A 165 -17.46 -3.19 -7.55
N TYR A 166 -17.38 -1.99 -7.00
CA TYR A 166 -18.49 -1.23 -6.44
C TYR A 166 -18.95 -0.04 -7.32
N GLY A 167 -18.53 0.03 -8.58
CA GLY A 167 -18.86 1.12 -9.48
C GLY A 167 -17.68 1.52 -10.35
N MET A 168 -17.48 2.83 -10.57
CA MET A 168 -16.30 3.31 -11.29
C MET A 168 -15.02 2.90 -10.54
N PRO A 169 -13.97 2.45 -11.24
CA PRO A 169 -12.71 2.12 -10.63
C PRO A 169 -12.12 3.34 -9.91
N GLU A 170 -11.95 3.24 -8.59
CA GLU A 170 -11.42 4.37 -7.80
C GLU A 170 -9.93 4.64 -8.09
N ALA A 171 -9.23 3.67 -8.69
CA ALA A 171 -7.85 3.83 -9.13
C ALA A 171 -7.69 4.52 -10.49
N ASP A 172 -8.76 4.64 -11.31
CA ASP A 172 -8.75 5.40 -12.56
C ASP A 172 -8.78 6.91 -12.28
N VAL A 173 -7.63 7.46 -11.89
CA VAL A 173 -7.52 8.86 -11.46
C VAL A 173 -7.60 9.86 -12.63
N ASN A 174 -7.30 9.41 -13.84
CA ASN A 174 -7.33 10.23 -15.05
C ASN A 174 -8.66 10.11 -15.83
N ASN A 175 -9.57 9.23 -15.38
CA ASN A 175 -10.90 8.97 -15.93
C ASN A 175 -10.86 8.55 -17.42
N ASN A 176 -9.86 7.79 -17.82
CA ASN A 176 -9.74 7.27 -19.18
C ASN A 176 -10.44 5.91 -19.38
N GLY A 177 -10.99 5.32 -18.33
CA GLY A 177 -11.67 4.03 -18.33
C GLY A 177 -10.74 2.81 -18.24
N GLU A 178 -9.46 3.03 -18.04
CA GLU A 178 -8.44 2.00 -17.83
C GLU A 178 -7.74 2.23 -16.49
N VAL A 179 -7.25 1.17 -15.88
CA VAL A 179 -6.44 1.24 -14.66
C VAL A 179 -5.08 0.61 -14.96
N THR A 180 -4.03 1.40 -14.90
CA THR A 180 -2.67 0.89 -14.95
C THR A 180 -2.23 0.34 -13.59
N LEU A 181 -1.22 -0.51 -13.57
CA LEU A 181 -0.65 -1.02 -12.32
C LEU A 181 -0.08 0.10 -11.43
N ASP A 182 0.45 1.18 -12.03
CA ASP A 182 0.93 2.37 -11.30
C ASP A 182 -0.23 3.14 -10.64
N GLU A 183 -1.34 3.36 -11.36
CA GLU A 183 -2.54 3.99 -10.80
C GLU A 183 -3.11 3.18 -9.64
N LEU A 184 -3.22 1.85 -9.83
CA LEU A 184 -3.66 0.95 -8.77
C LEU A 184 -2.74 1.01 -7.55
N TYR A 185 -1.42 0.97 -7.74
CA TYR A 185 -0.45 1.06 -6.65
C TYR A 185 -0.58 2.38 -5.88
N ARG A 186 -0.68 3.52 -6.57
CA ARG A 186 -0.86 4.83 -5.93
C ARG A 186 -2.16 4.90 -5.13
N TYR A 187 -3.24 4.39 -5.72
CA TYR A 187 -4.52 4.30 -5.05
C TYR A 187 -4.43 3.44 -3.77
N LEU A 188 -3.92 2.22 -3.87
CA LEU A 188 -3.77 1.30 -2.75
C LEU A 188 -2.86 1.88 -1.66
N SER A 189 -1.77 2.53 -2.04
CA SER A 189 -0.87 3.20 -1.10
C SER A 189 -1.55 4.29 -0.27
N ALA A 190 -2.60 4.91 -0.79
CA ALA A 190 -3.40 5.89 -0.06
C ALA A 190 -4.59 5.27 0.67
N ALA A 191 -5.20 4.22 0.09
CA ALA A 191 -6.43 3.60 0.58
C ALA A 191 -6.20 2.53 1.64
N VAL A 192 -4.95 2.04 1.82
CA VAL A 192 -4.57 1.02 2.83
C VAL A 192 -3.54 1.63 3.79
N PRO A 193 -3.92 2.54 4.68
CA PRO A 193 -2.98 3.15 5.62
C PRO A 193 -2.54 2.21 6.74
N SER A 194 -3.24 1.12 6.98
CA SER A 194 -2.92 0.10 7.99
C SER A 194 -1.63 -0.68 7.68
N SER A 195 -1.22 -0.74 6.42
CA SER A 195 0.04 -1.33 5.97
C SER A 195 0.61 -0.60 4.76
N SER A 196 1.90 -0.78 4.48
CA SER A 196 2.60 -0.11 3.38
C SER A 196 2.64 -1.02 2.16
N VAL A 197 1.71 -0.82 1.24
CA VAL A 197 1.68 -1.53 -0.05
C VAL A 197 3.00 -1.31 -0.80
N GLN A 198 3.56 -2.36 -1.39
CA GLN A 198 4.80 -2.29 -2.16
C GLN A 198 4.60 -2.79 -3.58
N LEU A 199 5.37 -2.26 -4.51
CA LEU A 199 5.32 -2.63 -5.92
C LEU A 199 6.74 -2.87 -6.46
N LEU A 200 6.93 -3.98 -7.16
CA LEU A 200 8.09 -4.24 -8.00
C LEU A 200 7.60 -4.45 -9.44
N SER A 201 7.92 -3.52 -10.34
CA SER A 201 7.51 -3.61 -11.74
C SER A 201 8.38 -2.71 -12.60
N SER A 202 8.85 -3.23 -13.73
CA SER A 202 9.53 -2.45 -14.76
C SER A 202 8.57 -1.75 -15.74
N ARG A 203 7.26 -2.04 -15.67
CA ARG A 203 6.24 -1.60 -16.63
C ARG A 203 4.94 -1.10 -15.98
N ALA A 204 5.00 -0.65 -14.72
CA ALA A 204 3.81 -0.25 -13.97
C ALA A 204 2.91 0.77 -14.70
N ASN A 205 3.52 1.73 -15.41
CA ASN A 205 2.80 2.78 -16.14
C ASN A 205 2.13 2.31 -17.44
N SER A 206 2.48 1.12 -17.95
CA SER A 206 1.99 0.60 -19.24
C SER A 206 1.24 -0.71 -19.10
N LEU A 207 1.27 -1.35 -17.94
CA LEU A 207 0.53 -2.57 -17.68
C LEU A 207 -0.90 -2.22 -17.26
N THR A 208 -1.85 -2.42 -18.16
CA THR A 208 -3.27 -2.18 -17.92
C THR A 208 -3.91 -3.41 -17.26
N LEU A 209 -4.73 -3.17 -16.26
CA LEU A 209 -5.40 -4.22 -15.48
C LEU A 209 -6.88 -4.35 -15.89
N PRO A 210 -7.48 -5.54 -15.73
CA PRO A 210 -8.91 -5.71 -15.93
C PRO A 210 -9.68 -4.95 -14.83
N VAL A 211 -10.71 -4.22 -15.26
CA VAL A 211 -11.63 -3.52 -14.36
C VAL A 211 -13.00 -4.19 -14.42
N ALA A 212 -13.73 -4.13 -13.30
CA ALA A 212 -15.10 -4.65 -13.28
C ALA A 212 -15.99 -3.80 -14.19
N ALA A 213 -16.70 -4.45 -15.11
CA ALA A 213 -17.67 -3.78 -15.94
C ALA A 213 -18.93 -3.45 -15.11
N ASP A 214 -19.38 -2.21 -15.17
CA ASP A 214 -20.70 -1.74 -14.66
C ASP A 214 -20.96 -1.88 -13.15
N GLY A 215 -19.92 -1.99 -12.33
CA GLY A 215 -20.07 -2.10 -10.87
C GLY A 215 -20.89 -3.33 -10.44
N MET A 216 -20.20 -4.39 -10.11
CA MET A 216 -20.85 -5.68 -9.77
C MET A 216 -21.62 -5.66 -8.44
N LEU A 217 -21.23 -4.75 -7.53
CA LEU A 217 -21.83 -4.62 -6.20
C LEU A 217 -22.13 -3.15 -5.88
N PHE A 218 -23.20 -2.91 -5.13
CA PHE A 218 -23.53 -1.58 -4.63
C PHE A 218 -22.87 -1.32 -3.27
N ARG A 219 -22.16 -0.20 -3.15
CA ARG A 219 -21.76 0.32 -1.85
C ARG A 219 -22.84 1.21 -1.27
N ALA A 220 -23.18 0.98 0.00
CA ALA A 220 -24.11 1.85 0.73
C ALA A 220 -23.52 3.25 0.95
N LEU A 221 -22.20 3.35 1.05
CA LEU A 221 -21.46 4.62 1.22
C LEU A 221 -20.41 4.78 0.11
N SER A 222 -20.30 5.98 -0.45
CA SER A 222 -19.36 6.29 -1.53
C SER A 222 -18.93 7.76 -1.53
N GLY A 223 -18.03 8.15 -2.42
CA GLY A 223 -17.66 9.53 -2.67
C GLY A 223 -17.12 10.25 -1.42
N PHE A 224 -16.24 9.57 -0.68
CA PHE A 224 -15.61 10.15 0.51
C PHE A 224 -14.72 11.33 0.16
N THR A 225 -14.85 12.41 0.94
CA THR A 225 -13.91 13.53 0.93
C THR A 225 -13.56 13.88 2.35
N TYR A 226 -12.31 14.20 2.58
CA TYR A 226 -11.76 14.56 3.88
C TYR A 226 -11.25 15.99 3.80
N GLY A 227 -11.40 16.74 4.88
CA GLY A 227 -10.72 17.99 5.10
C GLY A 227 -9.21 17.79 5.24
N SER A 228 -8.57 18.53 6.13
CA SER A 228 -7.14 18.29 6.41
C SER A 228 -6.93 16.88 7.00
N ARG A 229 -5.94 16.16 6.51
CA ARG A 229 -5.47 14.90 7.12
C ARG A 229 -4.30 15.13 8.06
N LEU A 230 -3.90 16.37 8.20
CA LEU A 230 -2.89 16.83 9.13
C LEU A 230 -3.56 17.87 10.04
N LEU A 231 -3.82 17.49 11.28
CA LEU A 231 -4.53 18.29 12.27
C LEU A 231 -3.55 18.86 13.29
N SER A 232 -3.98 19.90 14.01
CA SER A 232 -3.26 20.44 15.16
C SER A 232 -3.63 19.68 16.43
N ALA A 233 -2.70 19.54 17.36
CA ALA A 233 -3.00 19.00 18.69
C ALA A 233 -3.97 19.90 19.48
N ASP A 234 -3.97 21.22 19.22
CA ASP A 234 -4.90 22.19 19.84
C ASP A 234 -6.31 22.12 19.25
N ASP A 235 -6.45 21.63 18.03
CA ASP A 235 -7.73 21.43 17.33
C ASP A 235 -7.68 20.12 16.52
N PRO A 236 -7.83 18.96 17.18
CA PRO A 236 -7.80 17.67 16.53
C PRO A 236 -9.16 17.29 15.92
N THR A 237 -9.83 18.24 15.26
CA THR A 237 -11.14 18.05 14.67
C THR A 237 -11.03 17.75 13.19
N LEU A 238 -11.60 16.62 12.77
CA LEU A 238 -11.62 16.15 11.39
C LEU A 238 -12.99 16.35 10.78
N ASP A 239 -13.04 17.17 9.73
CA ASP A 239 -14.21 17.27 8.83
C ASP A 239 -14.11 16.26 7.72
N PHE A 240 -15.17 15.52 7.45
CA PHE A 240 -15.27 14.64 6.30
C PHE A 240 -16.70 14.52 5.80
N SER A 241 -16.86 14.10 4.56
CA SER A 241 -18.16 13.87 4.00
C SER A 241 -18.19 12.68 3.05
N TYR A 242 -19.36 12.09 2.88
CA TYR A 242 -19.61 10.94 2.01
C TYR A 242 -21.07 10.95 1.52
N THR A 243 -21.34 10.14 0.52
CA THR A 243 -22.70 9.97 -0.02
C THR A 243 -23.27 8.64 0.46
N VAL A 244 -24.45 8.69 1.05
CA VAL A 244 -25.28 7.52 1.37
C VAL A 244 -26.15 7.22 0.15
N THR A 245 -26.12 5.97 -0.35
CA THR A 245 -26.85 5.57 -1.56
C THR A 245 -28.18 4.88 -1.23
N GLN A 246 -28.28 4.29 -0.06
CA GLN A 246 -29.50 3.64 0.48
C GLN A 246 -29.53 3.79 2.00
N PRO A 247 -30.69 3.70 2.66
CA PRO A 247 -30.78 3.80 4.12
C PRO A 247 -29.79 2.86 4.79
N THR A 248 -28.88 3.40 5.61
CA THR A 248 -27.72 2.65 6.15
C THR A 248 -27.37 3.17 7.54
N ALA A 249 -27.12 2.26 8.47
CA ALA A 249 -26.42 2.57 9.71
C ALA A 249 -24.91 2.64 9.43
N VAL A 250 -24.23 3.56 10.11
CA VAL A 250 -22.79 3.80 9.90
C VAL A 250 -22.06 3.67 11.22
N GLN A 251 -20.96 2.92 11.20
CA GLN A 251 -20.04 2.78 12.30
C GLN A 251 -18.70 3.39 11.95
N TYR A 252 -18.18 4.20 12.87
CA TYR A 252 -16.83 4.73 12.83
C TYR A 252 -15.94 3.96 13.79
N ARG A 253 -14.70 3.70 13.39
CA ARG A 253 -13.66 3.15 14.25
C ARG A 253 -12.42 4.02 14.13
N VAL A 254 -11.87 4.41 15.26
CA VAL A 254 -10.62 5.18 15.33
C VAL A 254 -9.58 4.35 16.06
N VAL A 255 -8.43 4.16 15.41
CA VAL A 255 -7.32 3.34 15.90
C VAL A 255 -6.08 4.21 16.01
N SER A 256 -5.46 4.27 17.18
CA SER A 256 -4.20 5.01 17.38
C SER A 256 -2.99 4.15 17.02
N PHE A 257 -1.92 4.79 16.58
CA PHE A 257 -0.60 4.16 16.45
C PHE A 257 0.22 4.45 17.70
N ALA A 258 0.70 3.42 18.37
CA ALA A 258 1.49 3.57 19.59
C ALA A 258 2.51 2.43 19.71
N ASN A 259 3.69 2.72 20.26
CA ASN A 259 4.75 1.74 20.47
C ASN A 259 5.12 0.94 19.21
N GLY A 260 5.14 1.60 18.06
CA GLY A 260 5.53 1.00 16.78
C GLY A 260 4.46 0.11 16.12
N SER A 261 3.20 0.11 16.61
CA SER A 261 2.11 -0.68 16.06
C SER A 261 0.74 -0.02 16.22
N TRP A 262 -0.24 -0.48 15.43
CA TRP A 262 -1.63 -0.08 15.58
C TRP A 262 -2.27 -0.70 16.82
N ASN A 263 -2.89 0.13 17.65
CA ASN A 263 -3.55 -0.30 18.90
C ASN A 263 -4.99 -0.76 18.62
N TRP A 264 -5.13 -1.92 18.00
CA TRP A 264 -6.45 -2.48 17.64
C TRP A 264 -7.32 -2.79 18.86
N SER A 265 -6.75 -3.24 19.96
CA SER A 265 -7.47 -3.56 21.18
C SER A 265 -8.00 -2.32 21.90
N GLY A 266 -7.37 -1.17 21.71
CA GLY A 266 -7.78 0.12 22.25
C GLY A 266 -8.56 0.98 21.26
N ALA A 267 -9.01 0.43 20.14
CA ALA A 267 -9.77 1.17 19.15
C ALA A 267 -11.09 1.71 19.73
N THR A 268 -11.36 2.99 19.49
CA THR A 268 -12.63 3.62 19.82
C THR A 268 -13.63 3.37 18.68
N THR A 269 -14.81 2.87 19.04
CA THR A 269 -15.87 2.57 18.06
C THR A 269 -17.17 3.25 18.49
N PHE A 270 -17.84 3.89 17.56
CA PHE A 270 -19.14 4.53 17.80
C PHE A 270 -20.04 4.45 16.56
N LEU A 271 -21.35 4.51 16.78
CA LEU A 271 -22.36 4.52 15.72
C LEU A 271 -22.81 5.94 15.44
N ASP A 272 -23.09 6.22 14.17
CA ASP A 272 -23.76 7.45 13.78
C ASP A 272 -25.20 7.47 14.36
N GLU A 273 -25.62 8.62 14.88
CA GLU A 273 -26.97 8.78 15.47
C GLU A 273 -28.07 8.70 14.42
N GLY A 274 -27.72 8.80 13.14
CA GLY A 274 -28.67 8.84 12.04
C GLY A 274 -29.32 10.23 11.85
N ASP A 275 -30.08 10.38 10.76
CA ASP A 275 -30.68 11.67 10.42
C ASP A 275 -31.81 12.08 11.39
N ASN A 276 -32.44 11.11 12.06
CA ASN A 276 -33.58 11.34 12.96
C ASN A 276 -33.32 10.79 14.39
N GLY A 277 -32.06 10.46 14.72
CA GLY A 277 -31.73 9.82 15.99
C GLY A 277 -32.13 8.35 16.07
N ASP A 278 -32.42 7.72 14.93
CA ASP A 278 -32.83 6.32 14.80
C ASP A 278 -31.65 5.39 14.42
N GLY A 279 -30.45 5.95 14.31
CA GLY A 279 -29.23 5.25 13.90
C GLY A 279 -29.16 4.98 12.40
N LEU A 280 -30.09 5.51 11.59
CA LEU A 280 -30.12 5.33 10.14
C LEU A 280 -29.88 6.65 9.41
N LEU A 281 -28.95 6.64 8.47
CA LEU A 281 -28.74 7.72 7.52
C LEU A 281 -29.55 7.47 6.25
N GLN A 282 -30.31 8.46 5.82
CA GLN A 282 -31.07 8.43 4.57
C GLN A 282 -30.15 8.77 3.38
N PRO A 283 -30.51 8.38 2.14
CA PRO A 283 -29.75 8.70 0.94
C PRO A 283 -29.44 10.19 0.80
N GLY A 284 -28.24 10.50 0.32
CA GLY A 284 -27.77 11.86 0.10
C GLY A 284 -26.38 12.12 0.66
N ARG A 285 -25.86 13.33 0.41
CA ARG A 285 -24.55 13.77 0.93
C ARG A 285 -24.66 14.03 2.43
N LYS A 286 -23.72 13.49 3.18
CA LYS A 286 -23.56 13.68 4.63
C LYS A 286 -22.23 14.34 4.92
N THR A 287 -22.23 15.28 5.84
CA THR A 287 -21.02 15.87 6.40
C THR A 287 -20.94 15.51 7.87
N ARG A 288 -19.75 15.18 8.35
CA ARG A 288 -19.47 14.80 9.73
C ARG A 288 -18.24 15.55 10.22
N GLU A 289 -18.28 15.85 11.48
CA GLU A 289 -17.19 16.40 12.26
C GLU A 289 -16.85 15.40 13.36
N LEU A 290 -15.58 15.08 13.51
CA LEU A 290 -15.09 14.11 14.48
C LEU A 290 -13.92 14.70 15.26
N THR A 291 -14.13 14.92 16.56
CA THR A 291 -13.04 15.32 17.45
C THR A 291 -12.26 14.11 17.93
N LEU A 292 -10.95 14.13 17.73
CA LEU A 292 -10.02 13.03 18.05
C LEU A 292 -9.31 13.23 19.39
N ASP A 293 -9.86 14.06 20.28
CA ASP A 293 -9.32 14.32 21.61
C ASP A 293 -9.17 13.01 22.40
N GLY A 294 -7.99 12.83 23.01
CA GLY A 294 -7.69 11.65 23.81
C GLY A 294 -7.55 10.33 23.05
N VAL A 295 -7.70 10.34 21.73
CA VAL A 295 -7.49 9.14 20.88
C VAL A 295 -6.01 8.98 20.54
N VAL A 296 -5.29 10.10 20.40
CA VAL A 296 -3.84 10.07 20.14
C VAL A 296 -3.12 9.66 21.41
N SER A 297 -2.52 8.49 21.39
CA SER A 297 -1.66 7.99 22.47
C SER A 297 -0.28 7.69 21.93
N GLY A 298 0.75 8.15 22.63
CA GLY A 298 2.15 7.91 22.25
C GLY A 298 2.77 9.03 21.42
N ASP A 299 4.01 8.81 21.00
CA ASP A 299 4.86 9.84 20.40
C ASP A 299 4.63 10.03 18.89
N SER A 300 3.78 9.22 18.24
CA SER A 300 3.68 9.20 16.79
C SER A 300 2.71 10.22 16.19
N GLY A 301 1.68 10.61 16.91
CA GLY A 301 0.65 11.53 16.42
C GLY A 301 -0.18 11.01 15.24
N TYR A 302 -0.31 9.70 15.06
CA TYR A 302 -1.10 9.11 13.98
C TYR A 302 -2.33 8.37 14.50
N VAL A 303 -3.44 8.55 13.77
CA VAL A 303 -4.67 7.79 13.94
C VAL A 303 -5.18 7.31 12.58
N MET A 304 -5.89 6.21 12.59
CA MET A 304 -6.59 5.67 11.43
C MET A 304 -8.08 5.75 11.67
N LEU A 305 -8.80 6.44 10.78
CA LEU A 305 -10.24 6.46 10.74
C LEU A 305 -10.75 5.41 9.76
N GLN A 306 -11.62 4.54 10.23
CA GLN A 306 -12.32 3.55 9.42
C GLN A 306 -13.82 3.85 9.46
N VAL A 307 -14.48 3.82 8.30
CA VAL A 307 -15.92 4.03 8.15
C VAL A 307 -16.55 2.78 7.57
N PHE A 308 -17.50 2.21 8.33
CA PHE A 308 -18.20 0.99 7.95
C PHE A 308 -19.68 1.28 7.69
N ALA A 309 -20.22 0.67 6.64
CA ALA A 309 -21.64 0.47 6.51
C ALA A 309 -22.07 -0.74 7.35
N VAL A 310 -23.19 -0.62 8.06
CA VAL A 310 -23.75 -1.69 8.90
C VAL A 310 -25.02 -2.21 8.23
N THR A 311 -25.04 -3.47 7.86
CA THR A 311 -26.21 -4.13 7.25
C THR A 311 -26.58 -5.35 8.09
N GLY A 312 -27.62 -5.24 8.88
CA GLY A 312 -27.96 -6.27 9.86
C GLY A 312 -26.84 -6.43 10.89
N ASN A 313 -26.18 -7.58 10.90
CA ASN A 313 -25.04 -7.87 11.76
C ASN A 313 -23.68 -7.78 11.03
N GLU A 314 -23.68 -7.33 9.78
CA GLU A 314 -22.47 -7.29 8.96
C GLU A 314 -21.88 -5.88 8.89
N LEU A 315 -20.56 -5.81 8.94
CA LEU A 315 -19.78 -4.59 8.73
C LEU A 315 -19.10 -4.67 7.37
N LEU A 316 -19.33 -3.67 6.54
CA LEU A 316 -18.60 -3.49 5.28
C LEU A 316 -17.74 -2.24 5.39
N LEU A 317 -16.43 -2.40 5.32
CA LEU A 317 -15.50 -1.27 5.26
C LEU A 317 -15.71 -0.48 3.97
N CYS A 318 -16.01 0.79 4.11
CA CYS A 318 -16.24 1.69 2.98
C CYS A 318 -15.11 2.70 2.80
N SER A 319 -14.41 3.05 3.87
CA SER A 319 -13.24 3.94 3.79
C SER A 319 -12.30 3.72 4.96
N GLU A 320 -11.01 3.81 4.67
CA GLU A 320 -9.91 3.82 5.64
C GLU A 320 -9.01 5.03 5.35
N ARG A 321 -8.69 5.83 6.36
CA ARG A 321 -7.85 7.04 6.17
C ARG A 321 -6.88 7.23 7.32
N LEU A 322 -5.63 7.50 6.95
CA LEU A 322 -4.59 7.94 7.85
C LEU A 322 -4.78 9.44 8.14
N ILE A 323 -4.85 9.76 9.43
CA ILE A 323 -4.90 11.12 9.95
C ILE A 323 -3.65 11.32 10.79
N ALA A 324 -2.95 12.41 10.57
CA ALA A 324 -1.83 12.81 11.39
C ALA A 324 -2.24 14.00 12.27
N ILE A 325 -1.78 14.00 13.51
CA ILE A 325 -1.98 15.11 14.45
C ILE A 325 -0.60 15.61 14.84
N HIS A 326 -0.30 16.86 14.51
CA HIS A 326 0.93 17.48 14.94
C HIS A 326 0.97 17.50 16.47
N PRO A 327 2.05 17.01 17.10
CA PRO A 327 2.29 17.21 18.51
C PRO A 327 2.45 18.71 18.79
N GLU A 328 2.59 19.08 20.07
CA GLU A 328 3.03 20.44 20.44
C GLU A 328 4.26 20.84 19.63
N TRP A 329 4.44 22.17 19.41
CA TRP A 329 5.52 22.69 18.56
C TRP A 329 6.87 22.02 18.83
N VAL A 330 7.44 21.43 17.78
CA VAL A 330 8.76 20.81 17.79
C VAL A 330 9.57 21.45 16.67
N GLU A 331 10.86 21.74 16.92
CA GLU A 331 11.75 22.24 15.88
C GLU A 331 11.83 21.23 14.73
N PRO A 332 11.47 21.61 13.49
CA PRO A 332 11.45 20.69 12.37
C PRO A 332 12.80 20.08 12.06
N GLN A 333 12.85 18.75 11.94
CA GLN A 333 14.03 18.02 11.48
C GLN A 333 13.65 17.18 10.27
N VAL A 334 14.34 17.44 9.14
CA VAL A 334 14.13 16.73 7.88
C VAL A 334 15.44 16.22 7.36
N ALA A 335 15.49 14.99 6.90
CA ALA A 335 16.66 14.44 6.22
C ALA A 335 16.22 13.57 5.04
N LEU A 336 17.08 13.51 4.01
CA LEU A 336 16.89 12.65 2.84
C LEU A 336 18.19 11.92 2.56
N HIS A 337 18.14 10.61 2.48
CA HIS A 337 19.29 9.75 2.22
C HIS A 337 18.98 8.78 1.09
N ALA A 338 19.91 8.66 0.14
CA ALA A 338 19.94 7.56 -0.80
C ALA A 338 20.79 6.43 -0.22
N GLU A 339 20.42 5.19 -0.46
CA GLU A 339 21.18 4.00 -0.05
C GLU A 339 22.60 3.99 -0.59
N SER A 340 22.76 4.52 -1.81
CA SER A 340 24.05 4.66 -2.48
C SER A 340 24.14 6.04 -3.15
N ASP A 341 25.34 6.57 -3.28
CA ASP A 341 25.65 7.77 -4.07
C ASP A 341 25.85 7.44 -5.57
N THR A 342 25.83 6.15 -5.93
CA THR A 342 25.89 5.67 -7.31
C THR A 342 24.80 4.64 -7.58
N PHE A 343 24.24 4.67 -8.77
CA PHE A 343 23.13 3.80 -9.17
C PHE A 343 23.24 3.40 -10.64
N ASP A 344 23.20 2.07 -10.91
CA ASP A 344 23.20 1.53 -12.28
C ASP A 344 21.77 1.20 -12.73
N ALA A 345 21.13 2.14 -13.39
CA ALA A 345 19.76 1.99 -13.87
C ALA A 345 19.60 0.88 -14.92
N SER A 346 20.69 0.45 -15.59
CA SER A 346 20.63 -0.58 -16.64
C SER A 346 20.47 -2.00 -16.10
N ARG A 347 20.69 -2.20 -14.80
CA ARG A 347 20.68 -3.54 -14.17
C ARG A 347 19.37 -3.91 -13.50
N LEU A 348 18.27 -3.23 -13.82
CA LEU A 348 16.95 -3.45 -13.20
C LEU A 348 17.01 -3.41 -11.66
N THR A 349 17.90 -2.60 -11.10
CA THR A 349 17.99 -2.36 -9.67
C THR A 349 17.15 -1.15 -9.32
N GLU A 350 16.80 -1.01 -8.07
CA GLU A 350 16.11 0.16 -7.55
C GLU A 350 16.95 0.81 -6.47
N LEU A 351 16.97 2.14 -6.48
CA LEU A 351 17.59 2.91 -5.43
C LEU A 351 16.61 3.10 -4.29
N SER A 352 16.95 2.64 -3.09
CA SER A 352 16.19 2.92 -1.88
C SER A 352 16.51 4.32 -1.36
N ILE A 353 15.47 5.07 -1.01
CA ILE A 353 15.55 6.46 -0.54
C ILE A 353 14.80 6.55 0.78
N ALA A 354 15.46 7.04 1.82
CA ALA A 354 14.90 7.23 3.14
C ALA A 354 14.63 8.71 3.40
N ALA A 355 13.36 9.06 3.58
CA ALA A 355 12.92 10.37 4.01
C ALA A 355 12.60 10.32 5.52
N TYR A 356 13.36 11.04 6.31
CA TYR A 356 13.18 11.16 7.76
C TYR A 356 12.53 12.50 8.09
N LEU A 357 11.48 12.46 8.92
CA LEU A 357 10.87 13.63 9.53
C LEU A 357 10.58 13.33 11.02
N ASN A 358 10.90 14.27 11.90
CA ASN A 358 10.65 14.08 13.33
C ASN A 358 9.18 14.28 13.74
N THR A 359 8.34 14.77 12.82
CA THR A 359 6.89 14.92 13.03
C THR A 359 6.13 14.50 11.76
N PRO A 360 4.85 14.09 11.88
CA PRO A 360 4.00 13.81 10.72
C PRO A 360 3.89 15.02 9.79
N ALA A 361 4.02 14.79 8.49
CA ALA A 361 3.82 15.83 7.48
C ALA A 361 3.50 15.23 6.10
N GLU A 362 2.98 16.04 5.20
CA GLU A 362 2.92 15.69 3.78
C GLU A 362 4.25 16.00 3.11
N ILE A 363 4.78 15.04 2.36
CA ILE A 363 6.06 15.16 1.65
C ILE A 363 5.87 15.12 0.14
N THR A 364 6.70 15.88 -0.56
CA THR A 364 6.93 15.73 -2.00
C THR A 364 8.39 15.37 -2.20
N VAL A 365 8.64 14.27 -2.91
CA VAL A 365 10.01 13.82 -3.22
C VAL A 365 10.17 13.71 -4.73
N SER A 366 11.16 14.39 -5.26
CA SER A 366 11.40 14.53 -6.70
C SER A 366 12.85 14.26 -7.06
N VAL A 367 13.08 13.81 -8.29
CA VAL A 367 14.39 13.63 -8.92
C VAL A 367 14.58 14.71 -9.96
N PHE A 368 15.71 15.40 -9.93
CA PHE A 368 16.09 16.43 -10.88
C PHE A 368 17.39 16.05 -11.59
N ASN A 369 17.53 16.44 -12.85
CA ASN A 369 18.79 16.30 -13.60
C ASN A 369 19.81 17.41 -13.21
N ALA A 370 20.98 17.39 -13.82
CA ALA A 370 22.06 18.36 -13.55
C ALA A 370 21.66 19.79 -13.92
N GLU A 371 20.74 19.99 -14.84
CA GLU A 371 20.20 21.27 -15.28
C GLU A 371 19.09 21.79 -14.35
N GLY A 372 18.67 20.99 -13.36
CA GLY A 372 17.60 21.32 -12.42
C GLY A 372 16.19 21.05 -12.97
N GLU A 373 16.06 20.31 -14.05
CA GLU A 373 14.78 19.94 -14.62
C GLU A 373 14.21 18.72 -13.88
N LEU A 374 12.90 18.73 -13.64
CA LEU A 374 12.20 17.60 -13.02
C LEU A 374 12.21 16.39 -13.95
N VAL A 375 12.71 15.27 -13.44
CA VAL A 375 12.79 14.00 -14.17
C VAL A 375 11.73 13.02 -13.68
N ARG A 376 11.57 12.91 -12.37
CA ARG A 376 10.62 11.97 -11.75
C ARG A 376 10.05 12.53 -10.46
N ARG A 377 8.76 12.30 -10.21
CA ARG A 377 8.14 12.56 -8.92
C ARG A 377 7.86 11.23 -8.21
N LEU A 378 8.61 10.97 -7.14
CA LEU A 378 8.51 9.72 -6.36
C LEU A 378 7.37 9.77 -5.34
N ALA A 379 7.09 10.95 -4.77
CA ALA A 379 5.95 11.20 -3.91
C ALA A 379 5.40 12.60 -4.20
N SER A 380 4.08 12.77 -4.14
CA SER A 380 3.41 14.04 -4.36
C SER A 380 2.38 14.27 -3.27
N SER A 381 2.66 15.17 -2.34
CA SER A 381 1.84 15.45 -1.15
C SER A 381 1.40 14.18 -0.42
N GLN A 382 2.33 13.24 -0.32
CA GLN A 382 2.10 11.97 0.36
C GLN A 382 2.27 12.18 1.87
N MET A 383 1.28 11.78 2.67
CA MET A 383 1.42 11.75 4.12
C MET A 383 2.52 10.76 4.53
N THR A 384 3.42 11.19 5.42
CA THR A 384 4.37 10.29 6.08
C THR A 384 3.62 9.20 6.84
N ARG A 385 4.23 8.02 6.92
CA ARG A 385 3.61 6.88 7.58
C ARG A 385 4.18 6.68 8.97
N PRO A 386 3.37 6.16 9.90
CA PRO A 386 3.86 5.77 11.20
C PRO A 386 4.82 4.57 11.04
N THR A 387 6.09 4.81 11.31
CA THR A 387 7.12 3.78 11.40
C THR A 387 7.90 3.95 12.70
N PRO A 388 8.51 2.89 13.25
CA PRO A 388 9.27 3.01 14.49
C PRO A 388 10.38 4.06 14.46
N GLU A 389 10.93 4.35 13.26
CA GLU A 389 12.05 5.29 13.09
C GLU A 389 11.63 6.61 12.45
N ASN A 390 10.35 6.86 12.23
CA ASN A 390 9.84 8.04 11.49
C ASN A 390 10.44 8.18 10.07
N ILE A 391 10.70 7.05 9.41
CA ILE A 391 11.28 6.98 8.07
C ILE A 391 10.23 6.54 7.07
N THR A 392 9.96 7.39 6.08
CA THR A 392 9.20 7.01 4.88
C THR A 392 10.18 6.54 3.81
N ARG A 393 10.02 5.31 3.33
CA ARG A 393 10.85 4.75 2.27
C ARG A 393 10.21 4.94 0.92
N LEU A 394 11.04 5.31 -0.05
CA LEU A 394 10.71 5.48 -1.45
C LEU A 394 11.72 4.69 -2.28
N TYR A 395 11.36 4.37 -3.51
CA TYR A 395 12.20 3.62 -4.41
C TYR A 395 12.20 4.26 -5.79
N TRP A 396 13.37 4.33 -6.40
CA TRP A 396 13.53 4.84 -7.76
C TRP A 396 14.20 3.79 -8.65
N ASP A 397 13.54 3.45 -9.75
CA ASP A 397 13.98 2.46 -10.73
C ASP A 397 14.87 3.04 -11.83
N GLY A 398 15.29 4.29 -11.72
CA GLY A 398 16.10 4.97 -12.73
C GLY A 398 15.31 5.44 -13.95
N ARG A 399 13.98 5.50 -13.87
CA ARG A 399 13.14 6.00 -14.97
C ARG A 399 12.61 7.40 -14.69
N GLY A 400 12.39 8.13 -15.78
CA GLY A 400 11.67 9.40 -15.77
C GLY A 400 10.14 9.20 -15.66
N ASP A 401 9.39 10.29 -15.60
CA ASP A 401 7.92 10.27 -15.65
C ASP A 401 7.38 9.77 -17.01
N ASP A 402 8.22 9.81 -18.06
CA ASP A 402 7.95 9.23 -19.39
C ASP A 402 8.15 7.70 -19.45
N GLY A 403 8.62 7.08 -18.36
CA GLY A 403 8.91 5.66 -18.27
C GLY A 403 10.23 5.22 -18.90
N ALA A 404 10.97 6.12 -19.55
CA ALA A 404 12.29 5.81 -20.11
C ALA A 404 13.39 5.85 -19.03
N TYR A 405 14.43 5.04 -19.18
CA TYR A 405 15.61 5.14 -18.35
C TYR A 405 16.29 6.49 -18.54
N VAL A 406 16.70 7.09 -17.42
CA VAL A 406 17.43 8.35 -17.48
C VAL A 406 18.86 8.15 -17.99
N PRO A 407 19.47 9.14 -18.67
CA PRO A 407 20.86 9.07 -19.07
C PRO A 407 21.81 8.96 -17.87
N ALA A 408 22.99 8.36 -18.09
CA ALA A 408 24.07 8.42 -17.12
C ALA A 408 24.43 9.87 -16.80
N GLY A 409 24.61 10.19 -15.51
CA GLY A 409 24.88 11.55 -15.07
C GLY A 409 24.58 11.80 -13.60
N ARG A 410 24.66 13.09 -13.20
CA ARG A 410 24.34 13.51 -11.83
C ARG A 410 22.86 13.87 -11.72
N TYR A 411 22.27 13.46 -10.62
CA TYR A 411 20.87 13.73 -10.28
C TYR A 411 20.79 14.20 -8.83
N THR A 412 19.81 15.05 -8.56
CA THR A 412 19.48 15.52 -7.21
C THR A 412 18.13 14.99 -6.80
N LEU A 413 18.10 14.25 -5.70
CA LEU A 413 16.88 13.94 -4.97
C LEU A 413 16.53 15.14 -4.10
N ALA A 414 15.29 15.58 -4.11
CA ALA A 414 14.82 16.68 -3.26
C ALA A 414 13.53 16.27 -2.56
N LEU A 415 13.53 16.38 -1.23
CA LEU A 415 12.36 16.31 -0.38
C LEU A 415 11.92 17.72 -0.04
N GLU A 416 10.64 18.01 -0.19
CA GLU A 416 10.02 19.25 0.21
C GLU A 416 8.78 18.94 1.07
N THR A 417 8.60 19.69 2.15
CA THR A 417 7.45 19.58 3.06
C THR A 417 7.13 20.92 3.69
N LEU A 418 5.92 21.07 4.21
CA LEU A 418 5.51 22.19 5.03
C LEU A 418 5.34 21.70 6.47
N MET A 419 6.14 22.22 7.40
CA MET A 419 6.07 21.89 8.83
C MET A 419 5.95 23.20 9.61
N ASN A 420 5.00 23.27 10.52
CA ASN A 420 4.72 24.47 11.33
C ASN A 420 4.54 25.76 10.50
N GLY A 421 3.99 25.64 9.27
CA GLY A 421 3.83 26.77 8.34
C GLY A 421 5.10 27.18 7.59
N GLU A 422 6.23 26.54 7.83
CA GLU A 422 7.51 26.80 7.17
C GLU A 422 7.88 25.70 6.19
N ARG A 423 8.43 26.09 5.03
CA ARG A 423 8.94 25.13 4.05
C ARG A 423 10.28 24.56 4.54
N GLN A 424 10.32 23.24 4.61
CA GLN A 424 11.55 22.47 4.88
C GLN A 424 11.98 21.74 3.62
N LYS A 425 13.28 21.62 3.41
CA LYS A 425 13.88 20.95 2.27
C LYS A 425 15.10 20.15 2.67
N ALA A 426 15.20 18.93 2.16
CA ALA A 426 16.42 18.13 2.23
C ALA A 426 16.76 17.61 0.82
N THR A 427 18.06 17.45 0.54
CA THR A 427 18.54 16.96 -0.76
C THR A 427 19.60 15.89 -0.59
N ALA A 428 19.68 14.97 -1.55
CA ALA A 428 20.76 14.01 -1.70
C ALA A 428 21.20 13.96 -3.16
N GLU A 429 22.50 13.85 -3.40
CA GLU A 429 23.04 13.72 -4.76
C GLU A 429 23.34 12.26 -5.07
N ILE A 430 23.08 11.85 -6.30
CA ILE A 430 23.35 10.51 -6.82
C ILE A 430 23.97 10.62 -8.22
N THR A 431 24.78 9.63 -8.56
CA THR A 431 25.32 9.47 -9.92
C THR A 431 24.72 8.21 -10.54
N VAL A 432 24.02 8.37 -11.65
CA VAL A 432 23.55 7.26 -12.50
C VAL A 432 24.66 6.87 -13.44
N LEU A 433 24.98 5.55 -13.50
CA LEU A 433 26.08 4.97 -14.28
C LEU A 433 25.60 4.49 -15.65
#